data_af9a4e52acfbb20824c15e785e7d0b49
#
_entry.id   af9a4e52acfbb20824c15e785e7d0b49
#
_cell.length_a   1.000
_cell.length_b   1.000
_cell.length_c   1.000
_cell.angle_alpha   90.00
_cell.angle_beta   90.00
_cell.angle_gamma   90.00
#
_symmetry.space_group_name_H-M   'P 1'
#
loop_
_entity.id
_entity.type
_entity.pdbx_description
1 polymer ?
#
loop_
_entity_poly.entity_id
_entity_poly.type
_entity_poly.pdbx_seq_one_letter_code
_entity_poly.pdbx_strand_id
1 'polypeptide(L)'
;MASYALIKFKINNDFFEWEQAFYGAQPMARKAGIIELFHGMTEDDPQTCFVLAHVTSKEAMDKFFENAGEEVAKSGHILESTEVTMLTN
;
A
#
# COMPACT_ATOMS: atom_id res chain seq x y z
N MET A 1 -19.78 8.31 -5.78
CA MET A 1 -18.74 7.50 -6.42
C MET A 1 -17.70 7.08 -5.41
N ALA A 2 -17.22 5.86 -5.52
CA ALA A 2 -16.13 5.38 -4.66
C ALA A 2 -14.79 5.61 -5.34
N SER A 3 -13.75 5.79 -4.53
CA SER A 3 -12.38 5.93 -5.01
C SER A 3 -11.55 4.76 -4.52
N TYR A 4 -10.72 4.24 -5.43
CA TYR A 4 -9.83 3.11 -5.14
C TYR A 4 -8.43 3.45 -5.61
N ALA A 5 -7.44 2.93 -4.91
CA ALA A 5 -6.05 3.04 -5.32
C ALA A 5 -5.51 1.64 -5.62
N LEU A 6 -4.98 1.45 -6.81
CA LEU A 6 -4.22 0.26 -7.16
C LEU A 6 -2.75 0.65 -7.05
N ILE A 7 -2.07 0.08 -6.07
CA ILE A 7 -0.71 0.46 -5.72
C ILE A 7 0.24 -0.69 -6.07
N LYS A 8 1.19 -0.41 -6.96
CA LYS A 8 2.23 -1.37 -7.34
C LYS A 8 3.55 -0.87 -6.79
N PHE A 9 4.34 -1.77 -6.20
CA PHE A 9 5.63 -1.39 -5.62
C PHE A 9 6.56 -2.59 -5.48
N LYS A 10 7.83 -2.30 -5.27
CA LYS A 10 8.86 -3.32 -4.98
C LYS A 10 9.13 -3.36 -3.49
N ILE A 11 9.53 -4.54 -3.01
CA ILE A 11 9.97 -4.72 -1.62
C ILE A 11 11.42 -5.21 -1.62
N ASN A 12 12.15 -4.90 -0.55
CA ASN A 12 13.56 -5.28 -0.42
C ASN A 12 13.78 -6.46 0.54
N ASN A 13 12.71 -7.12 0.93
CA ASN A 13 12.74 -8.26 1.84
C ASN A 13 11.85 -9.38 1.30
N ASP A 14 11.60 -10.40 2.11
CA ASP A 14 10.67 -11.47 1.79
C ASP A 14 9.23 -10.98 1.90
N PHE A 15 8.36 -11.47 1.01
CA PHE A 15 6.95 -11.05 0.99
C PHE A 15 6.28 -11.23 2.35
N PHE A 16 6.54 -12.35 3.02
CA PHE A 16 5.88 -12.62 4.31
C PHE A 16 6.37 -11.72 5.43
N GLU A 17 7.62 -11.25 5.36
CA GLU A 17 8.13 -10.24 6.29
C GLU A 17 7.43 -8.90 6.07
N TRP A 18 7.32 -8.49 4.80
CA TRP A 18 6.59 -7.29 4.43
C TRP A 18 5.13 -7.38 4.91
N GLU A 19 4.49 -8.53 4.67
CA GLU A 19 3.09 -8.74 5.00
C GLU A 19 2.82 -8.61 6.50
N GLN A 20 3.73 -9.10 7.35
CA GLN A 20 3.60 -8.93 8.80
C GLN A 20 3.55 -7.46 9.19
N ALA A 21 4.44 -6.65 8.63
CA ALA A 21 4.47 -5.22 8.88
C ALA A 21 3.23 -4.54 8.29
N PHE A 22 2.78 -5.00 7.13
CA PHE A 22 1.57 -4.49 6.47
C PHE A 22 0.34 -4.69 7.36
N TYR A 23 0.17 -5.88 7.92
CA TYR A 23 -0.93 -6.14 8.85
C TYR A 23 -0.86 -5.26 10.10
N GLY A 24 0.34 -5.04 10.62
CA GLY A 24 0.55 -4.17 11.77
C GLY A 24 0.19 -2.72 11.52
N ALA A 25 0.26 -2.28 10.28
CA ALA A 25 -0.04 -0.90 9.89
C ALA A 25 -1.51 -0.67 9.55
N GLN A 26 -2.32 -1.72 9.44
CA GLN A 26 -3.73 -1.59 9.02
C GLN A 26 -4.58 -0.70 9.93
N PRO A 27 -4.47 -0.78 11.27
CA PRO A 27 -5.26 0.14 12.11
C PRO A 27 -4.99 1.61 11.81
N MET A 28 -3.73 1.96 11.56
CA MET A 28 -3.34 3.33 11.23
C MET A 28 -3.88 3.74 9.86
N ALA A 29 -3.77 2.84 8.88
CA ALA A 29 -4.27 3.09 7.53
C ALA A 29 -5.79 3.30 7.52
N ARG A 30 -6.53 2.47 8.27
CA ARG A 30 -7.99 2.58 8.38
C ARG A 30 -8.39 3.92 8.98
N LYS A 31 -7.69 4.40 9.99
CA LYS A 31 -7.95 5.71 10.57
C LYS A 31 -7.74 6.83 9.56
N ALA A 32 -6.85 6.63 8.60
CA ALA A 32 -6.59 7.59 7.53
C ALA A 32 -7.55 7.45 6.36
N GLY A 33 -8.52 6.53 6.43
CA GLY A 33 -9.51 6.32 5.37
C GLY A 33 -9.05 5.39 4.27
N ILE A 34 -8.08 4.53 4.54
CA ILE A 34 -7.54 3.57 3.59
C ILE A 34 -7.91 2.17 4.06
N ILE A 35 -8.73 1.48 3.27
CA ILE A 35 -9.22 0.13 3.60
C ILE A 35 -8.75 -0.84 2.51
N GLU A 36 -7.88 -1.75 2.88
CA GLU A 36 -7.34 -2.74 1.95
C GLU A 36 -8.41 -3.75 1.54
N LEU A 37 -8.51 -4.01 0.25
CA LEU A 37 -9.43 -4.98 -0.34
C LEU A 37 -8.71 -6.23 -0.81
N PHE A 38 -7.48 -6.08 -1.28
CA PHE A 38 -6.66 -7.18 -1.75
C PHE A 38 -5.20 -6.77 -1.70
N HIS A 39 -4.33 -7.71 -1.40
CA HIS A 39 -2.89 -7.52 -1.54
C HIS A 39 -2.26 -8.84 -1.97
N GLY A 40 -1.14 -8.75 -2.66
CA GLY A 40 -0.44 -9.93 -3.11
C GLY A 40 0.85 -9.57 -3.83
N MET A 41 1.53 -10.59 -4.31
CA MET A 41 2.74 -10.46 -5.11
C MET A 41 2.50 -11.05 -6.48
N THR A 42 3.30 -10.65 -7.46
CA THR A 42 3.19 -11.25 -8.81
C THR A 42 3.72 -12.68 -8.78
N GLU A 43 3.14 -13.56 -9.60
CA GLU A 43 3.54 -14.97 -9.64
C GLU A 43 5.00 -15.16 -10.03
N ASP A 44 5.49 -14.33 -10.95
CA ASP A 44 6.84 -14.46 -11.50
C ASP A 44 7.88 -13.59 -10.79
N ASP A 45 7.46 -12.70 -9.90
CA ASP A 45 8.38 -11.83 -9.16
C ASP A 45 7.81 -11.54 -7.76
N PRO A 46 8.19 -12.34 -6.76
CA PRO A 46 7.65 -12.18 -5.40
C PRO A 46 8.06 -10.89 -4.70
N GLN A 47 8.97 -10.10 -5.30
CA GLN A 47 9.32 -8.78 -4.77
C GLN A 47 8.55 -7.65 -5.42
N THR A 48 7.66 -7.95 -6.36
CA THR A 48 6.72 -6.99 -6.93
C THR A 48 5.35 -7.24 -6.32
N CYS A 49 4.84 -6.25 -5.60
CA CYS A 49 3.61 -6.37 -4.83
C CYS A 49 2.54 -5.41 -5.32
N PHE A 50 1.30 -5.77 -5.01
CA PHE A 50 0.13 -4.95 -5.29
C PHE A 50 -0.75 -4.84 -4.06
N VAL A 51 -1.30 -3.65 -3.86
CA VAL A 51 -2.36 -3.43 -2.87
C VAL A 51 -3.49 -2.70 -3.59
N LEU A 52 -4.70 -3.24 -3.48
CA LEU A 52 -5.92 -2.56 -3.94
C LEU A 52 -6.65 -2.10 -2.69
N ALA A 53 -6.92 -0.80 -2.58
CA ALA A 53 -7.55 -0.23 -1.41
C ALA A 53 -8.66 0.73 -1.77
N HIS A 54 -9.74 0.71 -0.98
CA HIS A 54 -10.74 1.77 -1.00
C HIS A 54 -10.15 2.94 -0.23
N VAL A 55 -10.18 4.13 -0.80
CA VAL A 55 -9.62 5.33 -0.16
C VAL A 55 -10.68 6.43 -0.13
N THR A 56 -10.63 7.26 0.91
CA THR A 56 -11.56 8.40 1.02
C THR A 56 -11.35 9.37 -0.15
N SER A 57 -10.07 9.61 -0.48
CA SER A 57 -9.69 10.45 -1.62
C SER A 57 -8.22 10.21 -1.92
N LYS A 58 -7.77 10.63 -3.10
CA LYS A 58 -6.34 10.59 -3.44
C LYS A 58 -5.54 11.44 -2.47
N GLU A 59 -6.09 12.60 -2.08
CA GLU A 59 -5.41 13.49 -1.13
C GLU A 59 -5.20 12.84 0.24
N ALA A 60 -6.20 12.11 0.73
CA ALA A 60 -6.09 11.40 2.01
C ALA A 60 -5.00 10.32 1.94
N MET A 61 -4.93 9.60 0.84
CA MET A 61 -3.92 8.58 0.62
C MET A 61 -2.52 9.20 0.53
N ASP A 62 -2.36 10.26 -0.25
CA ASP A 62 -1.07 10.96 -0.39
C ASP A 62 -0.59 11.48 0.96
N LYS A 63 -1.50 12.04 1.75
CA LYS A 63 -1.19 12.54 3.09
C LYS A 63 -0.76 11.41 4.03
N PHE A 64 -1.40 10.26 3.94
CA PHE A 64 -1.02 9.09 4.74
C PHE A 64 0.42 8.67 4.42
N PHE A 65 0.77 8.54 3.14
CA PHE A 65 2.12 8.16 2.73
C PHE A 65 3.16 9.22 3.13
N GLU A 66 2.78 10.49 3.08
CA GLU A 66 3.65 11.57 3.51
C GLU A 66 3.94 11.47 5.01
N ASN A 67 2.92 11.23 5.84
CA ASN A 67 3.05 11.15 7.28
C ASN A 67 3.65 9.84 7.78
N ALA A 68 3.39 8.75 7.09
CA ALA A 68 3.80 7.40 7.50
C ALA A 68 4.96 6.85 6.67
N GLY A 69 5.61 7.68 5.85
CA GLY A 69 6.62 7.22 4.90
C GLY A 69 7.74 6.42 5.53
N GLU A 70 8.24 6.84 6.70
CA GLU A 70 9.30 6.10 7.41
C GLU A 70 8.84 4.71 7.83
N GLU A 71 7.62 4.60 8.36
CA GLU A 71 7.07 3.32 8.78
C GLU A 71 6.84 2.40 7.58
N VAL A 72 6.34 2.97 6.48
CA VAL A 72 6.14 2.22 5.24
C VAL A 72 7.48 1.70 4.72
N ALA A 73 8.52 2.54 4.71
CA ALA A 73 9.86 2.14 4.27
C ALA A 73 10.45 1.03 5.15
N LYS A 74 10.22 1.08 6.45
CA LYS A 74 10.70 0.04 7.38
C LYS A 74 10.08 -1.32 7.13
N SER A 75 8.90 -1.36 6.51
CA SER A 75 8.24 -2.64 6.17
C SER A 75 8.95 -3.38 5.04
N GLY A 76 9.86 -2.74 4.34
CA GLY A 76 10.52 -3.29 3.16
C GLY A 76 10.03 -2.66 1.86
N HIS A 77 8.99 -1.85 1.91
CA HIS A 77 8.44 -1.14 0.76
C HIS A 77 9.46 -0.13 0.24
N ILE A 78 9.87 -0.26 -1.01
CA ILE A 78 10.80 0.68 -1.65
C ILE A 78 9.97 1.83 -2.19
N LEU A 79 9.97 2.96 -1.47
CA LEU A 79 9.06 4.08 -1.75
C LEU A 79 9.16 4.61 -3.17
N GLU A 80 10.37 4.74 -3.71
CA GLU A 80 10.57 5.26 -5.08
C GLU A 80 10.06 4.33 -6.17
N SER A 81 9.75 3.08 -5.84
CA SER A 81 9.18 2.12 -6.80
C SER A 81 7.65 2.22 -6.90
N THR A 82 7.04 3.02 -6.05
CA THR A 82 5.57 3.06 -5.92
C THR A 82 4.91 3.66 -7.15
N GLU A 83 3.96 2.94 -7.73
CA GLU A 83 3.13 3.41 -8.84
C GLU A 83 1.67 3.28 -8.42
N VAL A 84 0.93 4.36 -8.53
CA VAL A 84 -0.47 4.40 -8.10
C VAL A 84 -1.36 4.68 -9.30
N THR A 85 -2.37 3.82 -9.48
CA THR A 85 -3.45 4.06 -10.45
C THR A 85 -4.72 4.30 -9.65
N MET A 86 -5.33 5.46 -9.83
CA MET A 86 -6.59 5.76 -9.16
C MET A 86 -7.75 5.23 -10.00
N LEU A 87 -8.66 4.54 -9.34
CA LEU A 87 -9.83 3.93 -9.97
C LEU A 87 -11.09 4.48 -9.30
N THR A 88 -12.19 4.44 -10.04
CA THR A 88 -13.49 4.86 -9.50
C THR A 88 -14.60 4.04 -10.14
N ASN A 89 -15.76 3.98 -9.46
CA ASN A 89 -16.95 3.36 -10.01
C ASN A 89 -18.23 4.04 -9.51
#